data_be8238318882105e745b36c245ececa7
#
_entry.id   be8238318882105e745b36c245ececa7
#
_cell.length_a   1.000
_cell.length_b   1.000
_cell.length_c   1.000
_cell.angle_alpha   90.00
_cell.angle_beta   90.00
_cell.angle_gamma   90.00
#
_symmetry.space_group_name_H-M   'P 1'
#
loop_
_entity.id
_entity.type
_entity.pdbx_description
1 polymer ?
#
loop_
_entity_poly.entity_id
_entity_poly.type
_entity_poly.pdbx_seq_one_letter_code
_entity_poly.pdbx_strand_id
1 'polypeptide(L)'
;MKKEMKRYFASMALTAAMTAAMSFPAFAARIAFSDPSGNVGDEITVNMKITGSDGETINSSDVMLSYDSSVLEFVSGTGATGGAGSLRVVGNADTTGATELSFALKFKALKAGNSQIKVSTQEVYDKDGQTVNIDREGSSAVTIAGA
;
A
#
# COMPACT_ATOMS: atom_id res chain seq x y z
N MET A 1 -37.49 30.46 -13.98
CA MET A 1 -37.27 30.02 -13.72
C MET A 1 -37.07 29.25 -13.63
N LYS A 2 -37.04 28.73 -13.78
CA LYS A 2 -36.74 27.90 -13.64
C LYS A 2 -35.86 27.70 -13.25
N LYS A 3 -35.35 27.83 -13.22
CA LYS A 3 -34.43 27.61 -12.84
C LYS A 3 -34.28 27.55 -11.69
N GLU A 4 -34.47 27.85 -11.27
CA GLU A 4 -34.33 27.72 -10.24
C GLU A 4 -34.49 26.72 -9.68
N MET A 5 -34.78 26.19 -9.82
CA MET A 5 -34.91 25.20 -9.24
C MET A 5 -34.13 24.37 -9.36
N LYS A 6 -33.71 24.30 -9.90
CA LYS A 6 -32.97 23.56 -10.08
C LYS A 6 -31.98 23.63 -9.29
N ARG A 7 -31.62 24.25 -9.04
CA ARG A 7 -30.73 24.37 -8.28
C ARG A 7 -30.85 23.85 -7.08
N TYR A 8 -31.59 23.73 -6.72
CA TYR A 8 -31.78 23.29 -5.59
C TYR A 8 -31.62 21.99 -5.43
N PHE A 9 -31.86 21.40 -6.00
CA PHE A 9 -31.83 20.18 -5.86
C PHE A 9 -30.56 19.73 -5.73
N ALA A 10 -30.00 20.18 -6.21
CA ALA A 10 -28.76 19.79 -6.30
C ALA A 10 -28.17 19.88 -5.01
N SER A 11 -28.38 20.86 -4.50
CA SER A 11 -27.79 21.03 -3.32
C SER A 11 -27.96 20.00 -2.39
N MET A 12 -29.01 19.63 -2.24
CA MET A 12 -29.22 18.79 -1.23
C MET A 12 -28.64 17.53 -1.38
N ALA A 13 -28.56 17.15 -2.44
CA ALA A 13 -28.14 15.86 -2.55
C ALA A 13 -26.86 15.71 -1.91
N LEU A 14 -26.06 16.50 -2.21
CA LEU A 14 -24.87 16.30 -1.71
C LEU A 14 -24.74 16.26 -0.32
N THR A 15 -25.52 16.88 0.30
CA THR A 15 -25.36 16.90 1.63
C THR A 15 -25.43 15.61 2.19
N ALA A 16 -26.27 14.91 1.81
CA ALA A 16 -26.46 13.68 2.42
C ALA A 16 -25.27 12.89 2.30
N ALA A 17 -24.76 12.88 1.24
CA ALA A 17 -23.73 12.06 1.05
C ALA A 17 -22.66 12.28 1.99
N MET A 18 -22.34 13.41 2.17
CA MET A 18 -21.29 13.54 2.92
C MET A 18 -21.43 13.24 4.25
N THR A 19 -22.54 13.30 4.69
CA THR A 19 -22.68 13.05 6.03
C THR A 19 -22.24 11.73 6.30
N ALA A 20 -22.56 10.85 5.57
CA ALA A 20 -22.26 9.55 5.88
C ALA A 20 -20.81 9.42 5.86
N ALA A 21 -20.25 9.93 4.96
CA ALA A 21 -18.93 9.72 4.83
C ALA A 21 -18.16 10.12 6.00
N MET A 22 -18.47 11.17 6.52
CA MET A 22 -17.66 11.60 7.46
C MET A 22 -17.58 10.83 8.62
N SER A 23 -18.39 9.97 8.75
CA SER A 23 -18.44 9.37 9.96
C SER A 23 -17.31 8.49 10.29
N PHE A 24 -16.79 7.75 9.45
CA PHE A 24 -15.82 6.89 9.92
C PHE A 24 -14.59 6.90 9.24
N PRO A 25 -14.52 7.34 8.19
CA PRO A 25 -13.40 7.23 7.44
C PRO A 25 -12.18 7.78 8.02
N ALA A 26 -12.29 8.35 9.09
CA ALA A 26 -11.15 8.90 9.67
C ALA A 26 -10.08 7.88 9.97
N PHE A 27 -10.43 6.66 10.14
CA PHE A 27 -9.43 5.68 10.51
C PHE A 27 -9.09 4.79 9.32
N ALA A 28 -8.42 5.34 8.38
CA ALA A 28 -8.02 4.61 7.20
C ALA A 28 -6.55 4.77 6.92
N ALA A 29 -6.01 3.92 6.11
CA ALA A 29 -4.63 3.98 5.72
C ALA A 29 -4.49 3.52 4.28
N ARG A 30 -3.30 3.68 3.72
CA ARG A 30 -3.03 3.22 2.38
C ARG A 30 -1.66 2.59 2.33
N ILE A 31 -1.47 1.68 1.39
CA ILE A 31 -0.21 1.03 1.15
C ILE A 31 0.26 1.47 -0.22
N ALA A 32 1.45 2.03 -0.29
CA ALA A 32 2.02 2.53 -1.54
C ALA A 32 3.36 1.87 -1.82
N PHE A 33 3.73 1.79 -3.08
CA PHE A 33 4.97 1.17 -3.49
C PHE A 33 5.68 2.05 -4.49
N SER A 34 7.01 1.95 -4.57
CA SER A 34 7.74 2.59 -5.63
C SER A 34 7.67 1.72 -6.90
N ASP A 35 7.98 2.31 -8.04
CA ASP A 35 7.98 1.64 -9.33
C ASP A 35 9.39 1.63 -9.90
N PRO A 36 10.25 0.75 -9.42
CA PRO A 36 11.64 0.76 -9.82
C PRO A 36 11.89 0.15 -11.19
N SER A 37 13.03 0.43 -11.75
CA SER A 37 13.45 -0.19 -12.99
C SER A 37 14.91 -0.59 -12.89
N GLY A 38 15.34 -1.50 -13.74
CA GLY A 38 16.72 -1.95 -13.78
C GLY A 38 16.93 -2.91 -14.92
N ASN A 39 18.07 -3.58 -14.92
CA ASN A 39 18.42 -4.53 -15.95
C ASN A 39 18.48 -5.93 -15.38
N VAL A 40 18.44 -6.93 -16.24
CA VAL A 40 18.58 -8.31 -15.80
C VAL A 40 19.92 -8.45 -15.07
N GLY A 41 19.87 -9.07 -13.91
CA GLY A 41 21.05 -9.26 -13.05
C GLY A 41 21.17 -8.20 -11.96
N ASP A 42 20.46 -7.10 -12.07
CA ASP A 42 20.56 -6.05 -11.07
C ASP A 42 19.77 -6.40 -9.81
N GLU A 43 20.21 -5.84 -8.69
CA GLU A 43 19.38 -5.81 -7.50
C GLU A 43 18.50 -4.57 -7.56
N ILE A 44 17.24 -4.75 -7.32
CA ILE A 44 16.26 -3.69 -7.42
C ILE A 44 15.60 -3.52 -6.05
N THR A 45 15.50 -2.30 -5.57
CA THR A 45 14.83 -2.03 -4.29
C THR A 45 13.42 -1.53 -4.53
N VAL A 46 12.46 -2.19 -3.91
CA VAL A 46 11.07 -1.77 -3.93
C VAL A 46 10.77 -1.23 -2.54
N ASN A 47 10.30 0.00 -2.48
CA ASN A 47 9.94 0.60 -1.21
C ASN A 47 8.43 0.48 -1.02
N MET A 48 8.03 -0.07 0.13
CA MET A 48 6.62 -0.15 0.50
C MET A 48 6.40 0.75 1.70
N LYS A 49 5.34 1.51 1.69
CA LYS A 49 5.03 2.42 2.78
C LYS A 49 3.56 2.30 3.14
N ILE A 50 3.29 2.18 4.43
CA ILE A 50 1.93 2.18 4.95
C ILE A 50 1.75 3.49 5.67
N THR A 51 0.79 4.30 5.24
CA THR A 51 0.58 5.63 5.79
C THR A 51 -0.86 5.78 6.28
N GLY A 52 -1.02 6.26 7.50
CA GLY A 52 -2.36 6.52 8.03
C GLY A 52 -2.88 7.85 7.53
N SER A 53 -4.18 7.93 7.32
CA SER A 53 -4.82 9.16 6.87
C SER A 53 -5.30 9.94 8.08
N ASP A 54 -5.25 11.27 7.96
CA ASP A 54 -5.81 12.13 9.00
C ASP A 54 -5.31 11.83 10.40
N GLY A 55 -4.03 11.55 10.51
CA GLY A 55 -3.47 11.32 11.84
C GLY A 55 -3.66 9.93 12.38
N GLU A 56 -4.21 9.03 11.59
CA GLU A 56 -4.37 7.67 12.04
C GLU A 56 -3.00 7.06 12.30
N THR A 57 -2.81 6.40 13.41
CA THR A 57 -1.51 5.81 13.75
C THR A 57 -1.38 4.44 13.12
N ILE A 58 -0.14 4.08 12.81
CA ILE A 58 0.18 2.76 12.29
C ILE A 58 1.19 2.15 13.23
N ASN A 59 0.78 1.17 14.01
CA ASN A 59 1.65 0.59 15.01
C ASN A 59 2.28 -0.71 14.57
N SER A 60 1.53 -1.56 13.90
CA SER A 60 2.08 -2.82 13.42
C SER A 60 1.37 -3.24 12.15
N SER A 61 2.03 -4.07 11.37
CA SER A 61 1.46 -4.54 10.12
C SER A 61 1.94 -5.94 9.79
N ASP A 62 1.10 -6.68 9.09
CA ASP A 62 1.43 -8.01 8.60
C ASP A 62 0.83 -8.05 7.20
N VAL A 63 1.67 -7.95 6.18
CA VAL A 63 1.23 -7.83 4.80
C VAL A 63 1.80 -8.98 3.99
N MET A 64 0.95 -9.65 3.21
CA MET A 64 1.41 -10.66 2.28
C MET A 64 1.43 -10.06 0.90
N LEU A 65 2.53 -10.27 0.18
CA LEU A 65 2.70 -9.77 -1.16
C LEU A 65 2.83 -10.94 -2.13
N SER A 66 2.40 -10.73 -3.36
CA SER A 66 2.60 -11.71 -4.41
C SER A 66 3.41 -11.09 -5.54
N TYR A 67 4.25 -11.87 -6.17
CA TYR A 67 5.07 -11.42 -7.27
C TYR A 67 5.41 -12.60 -8.18
N ASP A 68 5.90 -12.32 -9.37
CA ASP A 68 6.24 -13.37 -10.33
C ASP A 68 7.68 -13.83 -10.07
N SER A 69 7.84 -15.02 -9.53
CA SER A 69 9.15 -15.52 -9.16
C SER A 69 10.01 -15.91 -10.38
N SER A 70 9.44 -15.93 -11.56
CA SER A 70 10.23 -16.17 -12.74
C SER A 70 10.94 -14.89 -13.22
N VAL A 71 10.49 -13.74 -12.74
CA VAL A 71 11.03 -12.45 -13.13
C VAL A 71 11.86 -11.83 -12.01
N LEU A 72 11.44 -12.03 -10.77
CA LEU A 72 12.08 -11.43 -9.60
C LEU A 72 12.39 -12.51 -8.56
N GLU A 73 13.55 -12.39 -7.95
CA GLU A 73 13.92 -13.27 -6.86
C GLU A 73 14.06 -12.41 -5.62
N PHE A 74 13.38 -12.74 -4.53
CA PHE A 74 13.50 -11.98 -3.31
C PHE A 74 14.87 -12.20 -2.67
N VAL A 75 15.55 -11.13 -2.33
CA VAL A 75 16.89 -11.20 -1.76
C VAL A 75 16.84 -10.92 -0.26
N SER A 76 16.32 -9.79 0.14
CA SER A 76 16.29 -9.42 1.54
C SER A 76 15.37 -8.23 1.79
N GLY A 77 15.01 -8.04 3.04
CA GLY A 77 14.24 -6.87 3.47
C GLY A 77 13.93 -7.02 4.95
N THR A 78 14.01 -5.93 5.70
CA THR A 78 13.73 -5.97 7.11
C THR A 78 12.27 -6.37 7.34
N GLY A 79 12.06 -7.38 8.15
CA GLY A 79 10.71 -7.85 8.44
C GLY A 79 10.10 -8.71 7.34
N ALA A 80 10.82 -8.95 6.25
CA ALA A 80 10.29 -9.69 5.13
C ALA A 80 10.84 -11.11 5.11
N THR A 81 9.95 -12.07 4.89
CA THR A 81 10.33 -13.47 4.77
C THR A 81 9.53 -14.11 3.67
N GLY A 82 10.10 -15.09 3.02
CA GLY A 82 9.40 -15.83 1.96
C GLY A 82 10.24 -15.98 0.73
N GLY A 83 9.58 -16.20 -0.38
CA GLY A 83 10.20 -16.42 -1.67
C GLY A 83 9.24 -17.19 -2.54
N ALA A 84 9.71 -17.54 -3.74
CA ALA A 84 8.90 -18.32 -4.66
C ALA A 84 7.55 -17.67 -4.97
N GLY A 85 7.52 -16.37 -5.07
CA GLY A 85 6.31 -15.65 -5.48
C GLY A 85 5.44 -15.13 -4.36
N SER A 86 5.77 -15.43 -3.11
CA SER A 86 5.00 -14.96 -1.98
C SER A 86 5.93 -14.43 -0.89
N LEU A 87 5.59 -13.29 -0.32
CA LEU A 87 6.43 -12.65 0.65
C LEU A 87 5.60 -12.14 1.80
N ARG A 88 6.01 -12.38 3.02
CA ARG A 88 5.32 -11.84 4.19
C ARG A 88 6.18 -10.73 4.76
N VAL A 89 5.58 -9.57 4.97
CA VAL A 89 6.29 -8.41 5.50
C VAL A 89 5.62 -8.01 6.81
N VAL A 90 6.37 -8.07 7.89
CA VAL A 90 5.85 -7.75 9.21
C VAL A 90 6.64 -6.57 9.76
N GLY A 91 5.95 -5.59 10.28
CA GLY A 91 6.62 -4.42 10.83
C GLY A 91 5.96 -3.92 12.09
N ASN A 92 6.75 -3.20 12.88
CA ASN A 92 6.29 -2.57 14.09
C ASN A 92 6.87 -1.17 14.14
N ALA A 93 6.09 -0.23 14.64
CA ALA A 93 6.55 1.14 14.75
C ALA A 93 7.58 1.24 15.86
N ASP A 94 8.57 2.09 15.68
CA ASP A 94 9.57 2.29 16.68
C ASP A 94 9.07 3.19 17.81
N THR A 95 8.07 4.01 17.52
CA THR A 95 7.52 4.91 18.52
C THR A 95 6.01 4.83 18.52
N THR A 96 5.41 4.99 19.70
CA THR A 96 3.97 5.07 19.80
C THR A 96 3.48 6.34 19.12
N GLY A 97 2.48 6.22 18.33
CA GLY A 97 1.95 7.39 17.63
C GLY A 97 2.49 7.61 16.25
N ALA A 98 3.34 6.70 15.77
CA ALA A 98 3.82 6.81 14.40
C ALA A 98 2.64 6.69 13.43
N THR A 99 2.71 7.42 12.32
CA THR A 99 1.64 7.40 11.34
C THR A 99 2.08 6.72 10.05
N GLU A 100 3.24 6.09 10.06
CA GLU A 100 3.76 5.52 8.83
C GLU A 100 4.76 4.40 9.14
N LEU A 101 4.76 3.36 8.33
CA LEU A 101 5.78 2.32 8.39
C LEU A 101 6.36 2.20 6.99
N SER A 102 7.68 2.08 6.90
CA SER A 102 8.36 1.98 5.61
C SER A 102 9.20 0.72 5.56
N PHE A 103 9.24 0.10 4.40
CA PHE A 103 10.00 -1.12 4.20
C PHE A 103 10.78 -1.04 2.89
N ALA A 104 12.00 -1.51 2.88
CA ALA A 104 12.81 -1.60 1.67
C ALA A 104 13.00 -3.07 1.36
N LEU A 105 12.53 -3.52 0.22
CA LEU A 105 12.56 -4.91 -0.18
C LEU A 105 13.48 -5.04 -1.39
N LYS A 106 14.47 -5.92 -1.31
CA LYS A 106 15.41 -6.09 -2.40
C LYS A 106 15.11 -7.35 -3.18
N PHE A 107 15.07 -7.20 -4.49
CA PHE A 107 14.85 -8.31 -5.40
C PHE A 107 15.94 -8.32 -6.44
N LYS A 108 16.24 -9.49 -6.99
CA LYS A 108 17.15 -9.60 -8.10
C LYS A 108 16.32 -9.80 -9.36
N ALA A 109 16.67 -9.06 -10.41
CA ALA A 109 15.97 -9.17 -11.67
C ALA A 109 16.48 -10.37 -12.44
N LEU A 110 15.60 -11.30 -12.77
CA LEU A 110 15.98 -12.54 -13.43
C LEU A 110 15.69 -12.51 -14.93
N LYS A 111 14.72 -11.74 -15.37
CA LYS A 111 14.24 -11.80 -16.71
C LYS A 111 13.70 -10.46 -17.13
N ALA A 112 13.90 -10.06 -18.37
CA ALA A 112 13.40 -8.80 -18.89
C ALA A 112 11.88 -8.82 -18.98
N GLY A 113 11.27 -7.69 -18.80
CA GLY A 113 9.83 -7.53 -18.93
C GLY A 113 9.27 -6.67 -17.81
N ASN A 114 7.97 -6.54 -17.79
CA ASN A 114 7.30 -5.80 -16.75
C ASN A 114 6.70 -6.79 -15.77
N SER A 115 6.78 -6.47 -14.49
CA SER A 115 6.22 -7.33 -13.47
C SER A 115 5.56 -6.47 -12.41
N GLN A 116 4.66 -7.04 -11.63
CA GLN A 116 4.01 -6.30 -10.56
C GLN A 116 4.14 -7.04 -9.25
N ILE A 117 4.28 -6.27 -8.18
CA ILE A 117 4.23 -6.81 -6.83
C ILE A 117 2.96 -6.25 -6.24
N LYS A 118 2.10 -7.12 -5.74
CA LYS A 118 0.78 -6.74 -5.26
C LYS A 118 0.53 -7.25 -3.85
N VAL A 119 -0.37 -6.57 -3.15
CA VAL A 119 -0.81 -7.01 -1.83
C VAL A 119 -1.82 -8.13 -2.03
N SER A 120 -1.61 -9.27 -1.39
CA SER A 120 -2.59 -10.34 -1.41
C SER A 120 -3.45 -10.34 -0.14
N THR A 121 -2.87 -10.07 1.00
CA THR A 121 -3.63 -9.85 2.24
C THR A 121 -2.90 -8.85 3.09
N GLN A 122 -3.60 -8.21 4.00
CA GLN A 122 -2.97 -7.27 4.90
C GLN A 122 -3.74 -7.16 6.21
N GLU A 123 -3.02 -6.91 7.29
CA GLU A 123 -3.59 -6.59 8.58
C GLU A 123 -2.74 -5.51 9.17
N VAL A 124 -3.35 -4.41 9.54
CA VAL A 124 -2.64 -3.26 10.08
C VAL A 124 -3.36 -2.83 11.34
N TYR A 125 -2.59 -2.50 12.38
CA TYR A 125 -3.16 -2.12 13.67
C TYR A 125 -2.61 -0.77 14.11
N ASP A 126 -3.44 -0.03 14.82
CA ASP A 126 -3.04 1.28 15.32
C ASP A 126 -2.42 1.16 16.71
N LYS A 127 -2.11 2.28 17.34
CA LYS A 127 -1.44 2.26 18.63
C LYS A 127 -2.27 1.64 19.74
N ASP A 128 -3.57 1.55 19.56
CA ASP A 128 -4.46 0.98 20.55
C ASP A 128 -4.80 -0.49 20.24
N GLY A 129 -4.16 -1.06 19.24
CA GLY A 129 -4.42 -2.45 18.86
C GLY A 129 -5.67 -2.62 18.02
N GLN A 130 -6.26 -1.55 17.55
CA GLN A 130 -7.45 -1.64 16.72
C GLN A 130 -7.07 -1.81 15.27
N THR A 131 -7.86 -2.55 14.52
CA THR A 131 -7.61 -2.78 13.11
C THR A 131 -7.78 -1.49 12.34
N VAL A 132 -6.83 -1.19 11.47
CA VAL A 132 -6.90 -0.01 10.61
C VAL A 132 -7.40 -0.46 9.24
N ASN A 133 -8.40 0.22 8.72
CA ASN A 133 -8.95 -0.13 7.43
C ASN A 133 -8.02 0.40 6.33
N ILE A 134 -7.68 -0.43 5.37
CA ILE A 134 -6.84 0.00 4.26
C ILE A 134 -7.76 0.33 3.10
N ASP A 135 -7.85 1.61 2.77
CA ASP A 135 -8.76 2.03 1.71
C ASP A 135 -8.07 2.12 0.35
N ARG A 136 -6.77 1.96 0.29
CA ARG A 136 -6.08 1.93 -0.99
C ARG A 136 -4.86 1.02 -0.90
N GLU A 137 -4.86 -0.03 -1.69
CA GLU A 137 -3.71 -0.91 -1.80
C GLU A 137 -3.06 -0.65 -3.14
N GLY A 138 -1.85 -0.12 -3.13
CA GLY A 138 -1.13 0.10 -4.35
C GLY A 138 -0.44 -1.17 -4.80
N SER A 139 0.31 -1.06 -5.86
CA SER A 139 1.15 -2.14 -6.33
C SER A 139 2.42 -1.54 -6.89
N SER A 140 3.46 -2.34 -7.02
CA SER A 140 4.71 -1.89 -7.61
C SER A 140 4.79 -2.36 -9.05
N ALA A 141 5.02 -1.45 -9.97
CA ALA A 141 5.25 -1.79 -11.36
C ALA A 141 6.77 -1.80 -11.57
N VAL A 142 7.33 -2.96 -11.78
CA VAL A 142 8.77 -3.13 -11.92
C VAL A 142 9.07 -3.35 -13.40
N THR A 143 10.00 -2.56 -13.93
CA THR A 143 10.38 -2.64 -15.33
C THR A 143 11.81 -3.15 -15.43
N ILE A 144 12.04 -4.25 -16.13
CA ILE A 144 13.36 -4.84 -16.26
C ILE A 144 13.75 -4.86 -17.72
N ALA A 145 14.85 -4.21 -18.03
CA ALA A 145 15.37 -4.18 -19.37
C ALA A 145 16.27 -5.39 -19.60
N GLY A 146 16.41 -5.79 -20.83
CA GLY A 146 17.30 -6.87 -21.16
C GLY A 146 18.74 -6.47 -20.91
N ALA A 147 19.59 -7.45 -20.76
CA ALA A 147 21.00 -7.22 -20.47
C ALA A 147 21.76 -6.68 -21.66
#